data_cb0888f630ee10b65de34884e64d4022
#
_entry.id   cb0888f630ee10b65de34884e64d4022
#
_cell.length_a   1.000
_cell.length_b   1.000
_cell.length_c   1.000
_cell.angle_alpha   90.00
_cell.angle_beta   90.00
_cell.angle_gamma   90.00
#
_symmetry.space_group_name_H-M   'P 1'
#
loop_
_entity.id
_entity.type
_entity.pdbx_description
1 polymer ?
#
loop_
_entity_poly.entity_id
_entity_poly.type
_entity_poly.pdbx_seq_one_letter_code
_entity_poly.pdbx_strand_id
1 'polypeptide(L)'
;GMSYTALGTSGALLSGQGGVMRLDGSYDPVANRRIPYIIIGTSKLEQSGSTRAAQFMLLEQAFNEAKLPTAGDERLLTGKGRAALNQEMLNNRFFVYVNREADIRQVLKLAQKYNIRIALVGASEAWRLADQIAASKTPVFIDALDVLPGSFEQLGATDENAARLQRAGVSVSFING
;
A
#
# COMPACT_ATOMS: atom_id res chain seq x y z
N GLY A 1 22.69 3.05 -13.55
CA GLY A 1 21.51 3.85 -13.85
C GLY A 1 20.24 3.10 -13.45
N MET A 2 19.14 3.81 -13.29
CA MET A 2 17.83 3.17 -13.05
C MET A 2 17.35 2.51 -14.34
N SER A 3 16.96 1.23 -14.24
CA SER A 3 16.44 0.47 -15.39
C SER A 3 14.91 0.47 -15.46
N TYR A 4 14.25 0.79 -14.34
CA TYR A 4 12.78 0.80 -14.20
C TYR A 4 12.33 1.94 -13.29
N THR A 5 11.13 2.44 -13.52
CA THR A 5 10.40 3.31 -12.57
C THR A 5 8.98 2.78 -12.39
N ALA A 6 8.42 2.96 -11.21
CA ALA A 6 7.02 2.65 -10.94
C ALA A 6 6.20 3.94 -10.96
N LEU A 7 5.08 3.91 -11.68
CA LEU A 7 4.11 4.99 -11.71
C LEU A 7 2.97 4.65 -10.77
N GLY A 8 2.81 5.46 -9.72
CA GLY A 8 1.71 5.38 -8.79
C GLY A 8 0.42 5.96 -9.36
N THR A 9 -0.67 5.73 -8.67
CA THR A 9 -1.96 6.36 -8.94
C THR A 9 -2.38 7.18 -7.74
N SER A 10 -3.08 8.28 -7.98
CA SER A 10 -3.79 9.05 -6.95
C SER A 10 -5.29 8.85 -7.13
N GLY A 11 -6.03 8.73 -6.06
CA GLY A 11 -7.47 8.51 -6.17
C GLY A 11 -8.11 8.15 -4.84
N ALA A 12 -9.09 7.28 -4.87
CA ALA A 12 -9.81 6.80 -3.70
C ALA A 12 -8.95 5.83 -2.84
N LEU A 13 -9.57 5.27 -1.82
CA LEU A 13 -8.98 4.28 -0.91
C LEU A 13 -8.33 3.10 -1.67
N LEU A 14 -9.05 2.52 -2.63
CA LEU A 14 -8.53 1.62 -3.66
C LEU A 14 -8.22 2.46 -4.89
N SER A 15 -6.97 2.88 -5.04
CA SER A 15 -6.57 3.91 -6.02
C SER A 15 -6.34 3.39 -7.44
N GLY A 16 -6.79 2.16 -7.72
CA GLY A 16 -6.64 1.56 -9.05
C GLY A 16 -5.26 0.93 -9.25
N GLN A 17 -4.82 0.90 -10.50
CA GLN A 17 -3.59 0.23 -10.92
C GLN A 17 -2.57 1.24 -11.44
N GLY A 18 -1.39 1.26 -10.83
CA GLY A 18 -0.19 1.85 -11.40
C GLY A 18 0.51 0.89 -12.36
N GLY A 19 1.59 1.33 -12.94
CA GLY A 19 2.39 0.55 -13.87
C GLY A 19 3.89 0.66 -13.60
N VAL A 20 4.65 -0.22 -14.23
CA VAL A 20 6.12 -0.15 -14.24
C VAL A 20 6.56 0.24 -15.63
N MET A 21 7.41 1.24 -15.71
CA MET A 21 8.05 1.66 -16.97
C MET A 21 9.51 1.23 -16.98
N ARG A 22 9.96 0.77 -18.15
CA ARG A 22 11.37 0.57 -18.44
C ARG A 22 12.02 1.90 -18.85
N LEU A 23 13.21 2.11 -18.39
CA LEU A 23 14.02 3.30 -18.70
C LEU A 23 15.20 2.94 -19.63
N ASP A 24 14.96 2.01 -20.54
CA ASP A 24 15.95 1.46 -21.47
C ASP A 24 15.94 2.12 -22.87
N GLY A 25 15.10 3.16 -23.03
CA GLY A 25 14.95 3.87 -24.31
C GLY A 25 14.08 3.14 -25.34
N SER A 26 13.40 2.05 -24.95
CA SER A 26 12.49 1.33 -25.85
C SER A 26 11.25 2.14 -26.21
N TYR A 27 10.71 1.94 -27.43
CA TYR A 27 9.46 2.58 -27.88
C TYR A 27 8.21 2.09 -27.12
N ASP A 28 8.28 0.90 -26.50
CA ASP A 28 7.26 0.39 -25.60
C ASP A 28 7.82 0.30 -24.18
N PRO A 29 7.78 1.43 -23.45
CA PRO A 29 8.41 1.50 -22.13
C PRO A 29 7.57 0.79 -21.05
N VAL A 30 6.30 0.49 -21.30
CA VAL A 30 5.41 -0.08 -20.28
C VAL A 30 5.76 -1.55 -20.07
N ALA A 31 6.33 -1.86 -18.91
CA ALA A 31 6.46 -3.25 -18.48
C ALA A 31 5.05 -3.76 -18.10
N ASN A 32 4.70 -4.94 -18.60
CA ASN A 32 3.37 -5.54 -18.34
C ASN A 32 3.24 -6.02 -16.87
N ARG A 33 3.45 -5.09 -15.94
CA ARG A 33 3.31 -5.29 -14.50
C ARG A 33 2.35 -4.26 -13.95
N ARG A 34 1.27 -4.75 -13.38
CA ARG A 34 0.28 -3.93 -12.69
C ARG A 34 0.64 -3.83 -11.22
N ILE A 35 0.46 -2.65 -10.66
CA ILE A 35 0.69 -2.38 -9.25
C ILE A 35 -0.61 -1.83 -8.68
N PRO A 36 -1.40 -2.62 -7.96
CA PRO A 36 -2.58 -2.11 -7.28
C PRO A 36 -2.16 -1.26 -6.08
N TYR A 37 -2.79 -0.09 -5.93
CA TYR A 37 -2.51 0.87 -4.87
C TYR A 37 -3.66 0.97 -3.89
N ILE A 38 -3.30 1.04 -2.60
CA ILE A 38 -4.17 1.37 -1.49
C ILE A 38 -3.59 2.60 -0.79
N ILE A 39 -4.42 3.58 -0.46
CA ILE A 39 -4.01 4.79 0.25
C ILE A 39 -4.78 4.89 1.56
N ILE A 40 -4.07 4.73 2.67
CA ILE A 40 -4.59 4.91 4.03
C ILE A 40 -4.08 6.25 4.55
N GLY A 41 -4.98 7.15 4.91
CA GLY A 41 -4.55 8.43 5.42
C GLY A 41 -5.65 9.47 5.42
N THR A 42 -5.38 10.63 6.04
CA THR A 42 -6.30 11.76 6.13
C THR A 42 -6.67 12.31 4.77
N SER A 43 -5.77 12.26 3.79
CA SER A 43 -6.03 12.72 2.43
C SER A 43 -7.18 11.99 1.71
N LYS A 44 -7.63 10.85 2.26
CA LYS A 44 -8.69 10.02 1.67
C LYS A 44 -9.90 9.81 2.58
N LEU A 45 -9.96 10.51 3.72
CA LEU A 45 -11.05 10.33 4.68
C LEU A 45 -12.41 10.69 4.08
N GLU A 46 -12.53 11.82 3.41
CA GLU A 46 -13.80 12.26 2.83
C GLU A 46 -14.39 11.26 1.82
N GLN A 47 -13.52 10.59 1.07
CA GLN A 47 -13.90 9.62 0.04
C GLN A 47 -14.12 8.20 0.58
N SER A 48 -13.82 7.97 1.86
CA SER A 48 -13.77 6.64 2.47
C SER A 48 -14.42 6.59 3.87
N GLY A 49 -15.54 7.28 4.02
CA GLY A 49 -16.35 7.22 5.24
C GLY A 49 -15.86 8.10 6.39
N SER A 50 -15.03 9.11 6.10
CA SER A 50 -14.58 10.18 7.01
C SER A 50 -13.83 9.75 8.28
N THR A 51 -13.56 8.46 8.46
CA THR A 51 -12.79 7.94 9.61
C THR A 51 -11.82 6.84 9.19
N ARG A 52 -10.76 6.62 9.99
CA ARG A 52 -9.84 5.49 9.80
C ARG A 52 -10.55 4.13 9.92
N ALA A 53 -11.44 4.00 10.88
CA ALA A 53 -12.22 2.78 11.05
C ALA A 53 -13.03 2.46 9.78
N ALA A 54 -13.69 3.45 9.20
CA ALA A 54 -14.43 3.29 7.96
C ALA A 54 -13.52 2.88 6.79
N GLN A 55 -12.31 3.44 6.68
CA GLN A 55 -11.35 3.01 5.65
C GLN A 55 -11.06 1.51 5.74
N PHE A 56 -10.77 1.00 6.93
CA PHE A 56 -10.49 -0.43 7.12
C PHE A 56 -11.74 -1.29 6.92
N MET A 57 -12.92 -0.84 7.36
CA MET A 57 -14.18 -1.56 7.11
C MET A 57 -14.48 -1.68 5.61
N LEU A 58 -14.31 -0.61 4.85
CA LEU A 58 -14.50 -0.63 3.39
C LEU A 58 -13.50 -1.55 2.68
N LEU A 59 -12.23 -1.56 3.11
CA LEU A 59 -11.24 -2.50 2.58
C LEU A 59 -11.60 -3.94 2.89
N GLU A 60 -12.01 -4.24 4.12
CA GLU A 60 -12.45 -5.58 4.50
C GLU A 60 -13.67 -6.03 3.70
N GLN A 61 -14.66 -5.15 3.53
CA GLN A 61 -15.83 -5.42 2.71
C GLN A 61 -15.43 -5.71 1.26
N ALA A 62 -14.59 -4.85 0.65
CA ALA A 62 -14.13 -5.03 -0.72
C ALA A 62 -13.40 -6.37 -0.92
N PHE A 63 -12.51 -6.74 0.00
CA PHE A 63 -11.78 -8.00 -0.07
C PHE A 63 -12.68 -9.22 0.16
N ASN A 64 -13.68 -9.12 1.05
CA ASN A 64 -14.68 -10.17 1.24
C ASN A 64 -15.50 -10.37 -0.05
N GLU A 65 -16.01 -9.28 -0.62
CA GLU A 65 -16.79 -9.33 -1.87
C GLU A 65 -15.98 -9.88 -3.06
N ALA A 66 -14.67 -9.61 -3.09
CA ALA A 66 -13.79 -10.15 -4.14
C ALA A 66 -13.55 -11.66 -3.99
N LYS A 67 -13.51 -12.19 -2.76
CA LYS A 67 -13.25 -13.62 -2.50
C LYS A 67 -14.50 -14.50 -2.58
N LEU A 68 -15.66 -13.96 -2.23
CA LEU A 68 -16.90 -14.74 -2.14
C LEU A 68 -17.91 -14.22 -3.15
N PRO A 69 -18.61 -15.11 -3.90
CA PRO A 69 -19.77 -14.72 -4.67
C PRO A 69 -20.91 -14.36 -3.71
N THR A 70 -20.95 -13.11 -3.30
CA THR A 70 -22.00 -12.58 -2.41
C THR A 70 -23.32 -12.42 -3.21
N ALA A 71 -24.35 -13.09 -2.75
CA ALA A 71 -25.73 -12.80 -3.15
C ALA A 71 -26.25 -11.66 -2.24
N GLY A 72 -26.75 -10.58 -2.83
CA GLY A 72 -27.32 -9.44 -2.10
C GLY A 72 -27.25 -8.14 -2.91
N ASP A 73 -28.16 -7.21 -2.62
CA ASP A 73 -28.28 -5.95 -3.34
C ASP A 73 -27.32 -4.87 -2.83
N GLU A 74 -26.85 -4.99 -1.57
CA GLU A 74 -25.91 -4.04 -0.94
C GLU A 74 -24.47 -4.46 -1.22
N ARG A 75 -23.94 -4.06 -2.38
CA ARG A 75 -22.56 -4.36 -2.79
C ARG A 75 -21.77 -3.08 -2.99
N LEU A 76 -20.56 -3.07 -2.42
CA LEU A 76 -19.60 -1.98 -2.64
C LEU A 76 -19.03 -2.02 -4.07
N LEU A 77 -18.78 -3.22 -4.60
CA LEU A 77 -18.12 -3.42 -5.89
C LEU A 77 -19.06 -3.98 -6.94
N THR A 78 -18.92 -3.49 -8.18
CA THR A 78 -19.53 -4.12 -9.36
C THR A 78 -18.98 -5.53 -9.59
N GLY A 79 -19.69 -6.37 -10.36
CA GLY A 79 -19.21 -7.71 -10.71
C GLY A 79 -17.83 -7.72 -11.37
N LYS A 80 -17.59 -6.77 -12.27
CA LYS A 80 -16.27 -6.59 -12.92
C LYS A 80 -15.22 -6.13 -11.91
N GLY A 81 -15.57 -5.21 -11.01
CA GLY A 81 -14.68 -4.73 -9.95
C GLY A 81 -14.25 -5.84 -9.00
N ARG A 82 -15.17 -6.71 -8.58
CA ARG A 82 -14.85 -7.88 -7.74
C ARG A 82 -13.90 -8.85 -8.45
N ALA A 83 -14.18 -9.18 -9.71
CA ALA A 83 -13.31 -10.05 -10.49
C ALA A 83 -11.90 -9.46 -10.65
N ALA A 84 -11.80 -8.17 -10.95
CA ALA A 84 -10.53 -7.47 -11.06
C ALA A 84 -9.76 -7.49 -9.73
N LEU A 85 -10.42 -7.11 -8.62
CA LEU A 85 -9.78 -7.10 -7.29
C LEU A 85 -9.32 -8.50 -6.88
N ASN A 86 -10.12 -9.54 -7.13
CA ASN A 86 -9.72 -10.91 -6.85
C ASN A 86 -8.46 -11.32 -7.64
N GLN A 87 -8.37 -10.96 -8.92
CA GLN A 87 -7.16 -11.20 -9.72
C GLN A 87 -5.93 -10.48 -9.16
N GLU A 88 -6.10 -9.22 -8.69
CA GLU A 88 -5.02 -8.49 -8.05
C GLU A 88 -4.56 -9.16 -6.74
N MET A 89 -5.51 -9.60 -5.92
CA MET A 89 -5.22 -10.28 -4.64
C MET A 89 -4.43 -11.58 -4.84
N LEU A 90 -4.69 -12.31 -5.93
CA LEU A 90 -4.00 -13.57 -6.24
C LEU A 90 -2.62 -13.36 -6.86
N ASN A 91 -2.49 -12.40 -7.75
CA ASN A 91 -1.35 -12.33 -8.66
C ASN A 91 -0.37 -11.22 -8.34
N ASN A 92 -0.81 -10.11 -7.73
CA ASN A 92 -0.01 -8.92 -7.56
C ASN A 92 0.32 -8.60 -6.09
N ARG A 93 1.21 -7.64 -5.91
CA ARG A 93 1.55 -7.07 -4.61
C ARG A 93 0.90 -5.70 -4.52
N PHE A 94 0.11 -5.45 -3.49
CA PHE A 94 -0.48 -4.14 -3.25
C PHE A 94 0.56 -3.18 -2.68
N PHE A 95 0.70 -2.01 -3.26
CA PHE A 95 1.46 -0.92 -2.69
C PHE A 95 0.52 -0.10 -1.80
N VAL A 96 0.82 -0.10 -0.51
CA VAL A 96 -0.02 0.53 0.51
C VAL A 96 0.67 1.78 1.03
N TYR A 97 0.18 2.95 0.64
CA TYR A 97 0.64 4.22 1.18
C TYR A 97 0.05 4.40 2.59
N VAL A 98 0.91 4.42 3.59
CA VAL A 98 0.52 4.48 5.00
C VAL A 98 1.71 4.96 5.83
N ASN A 99 1.50 5.87 6.79
CA ASN A 99 2.58 6.47 7.57
C ASN A 99 2.57 6.08 9.05
N ARG A 100 1.39 6.07 9.69
CA ARG A 100 1.26 5.90 11.14
C ARG A 100 1.43 4.45 11.59
N GLU A 101 2.10 4.25 12.71
CA GLU A 101 2.29 2.92 13.32
C GLU A 101 0.97 2.13 13.46
N ALA A 102 -0.08 2.78 13.99
CA ALA A 102 -1.37 2.14 14.21
C ALA A 102 -1.99 1.62 12.90
N ASP A 103 -1.89 2.41 11.83
CA ASP A 103 -2.43 2.04 10.53
C ASP A 103 -1.59 0.94 9.86
N ILE A 104 -0.25 1.02 9.95
CA ILE A 104 0.67 -0.02 9.47
C ILE A 104 0.34 -1.36 10.15
N ARG A 105 0.13 -1.36 11.46
CA ARG A 105 -0.26 -2.56 12.22
C ARG A 105 -1.55 -3.18 11.69
N GLN A 106 -2.56 -2.36 11.40
CA GLN A 106 -3.83 -2.85 10.82
C GLN A 106 -3.64 -3.36 9.39
N VAL A 107 -2.84 -2.69 8.57
CA VAL A 107 -2.51 -3.13 7.21
C VAL A 107 -1.82 -4.50 7.23
N LEU A 108 -0.86 -4.73 8.13
CA LEU A 108 -0.19 -6.03 8.27
C LEU A 108 -1.19 -7.13 8.67
N LYS A 109 -2.10 -6.85 9.63
CA LYS A 109 -3.16 -7.80 10.01
C LYS A 109 -4.10 -8.10 8.84
N LEU A 110 -4.50 -7.08 8.09
CA LEU A 110 -5.35 -7.23 6.91
C LEU A 110 -4.67 -8.09 5.85
N ALA A 111 -3.40 -7.84 5.58
CA ALA A 111 -2.61 -8.63 4.64
C ALA A 111 -2.53 -10.11 5.03
N GLN A 112 -2.32 -10.39 6.32
CA GLN A 112 -2.33 -11.75 6.86
C GLN A 112 -3.72 -12.41 6.75
N LYS A 113 -4.79 -11.69 7.17
CA LYS A 113 -6.18 -12.19 7.14
C LYS A 113 -6.62 -12.61 5.74
N TYR A 114 -6.27 -11.81 4.74
CA TYR A 114 -6.66 -12.04 3.35
C TYR A 114 -5.63 -12.79 2.52
N ASN A 115 -4.46 -13.12 3.11
CA ASN A 115 -3.33 -13.76 2.43
C ASN A 115 -2.93 -13.00 1.15
N ILE A 116 -2.81 -11.68 1.26
CA ILE A 116 -2.37 -10.81 0.15
C ILE A 116 -0.93 -10.35 0.38
N ARG A 117 -0.21 -10.16 -0.71
CA ARG A 117 1.14 -9.61 -0.67
C ARG A 117 1.07 -8.09 -0.68
N ILE A 118 1.78 -7.44 0.22
CA ILE A 118 1.84 -5.98 0.30
C ILE A 118 3.27 -5.46 0.27
N ALA A 119 3.42 -4.20 -0.08
CA ALA A 119 4.59 -3.38 0.16
C ALA A 119 4.11 -2.07 0.81
N LEU A 120 4.81 -1.61 1.83
CA LEU A 120 4.50 -0.33 2.47
C LEU A 120 5.19 0.80 1.71
N VAL A 121 4.51 1.93 1.55
CA VAL A 121 5.02 3.13 0.89
C VAL A 121 4.86 4.33 1.81
N GLY A 122 5.87 5.18 1.90
CA GLY A 122 5.97 6.25 2.90
C GLY A 122 6.43 5.68 4.23
N ALA A 123 5.52 5.12 5.00
CA ALA A 123 5.78 4.34 6.21
C ALA A 123 6.70 5.05 7.22
N SER A 124 6.47 6.34 7.47
CA SER A 124 7.34 7.20 8.30
C SER A 124 7.52 6.69 9.74
N GLU A 125 6.54 5.95 10.28
CA GLU A 125 6.60 5.36 11.63
C GLU A 125 6.87 3.84 11.63
N ALA A 126 7.29 3.26 10.49
CA ALA A 126 7.50 1.82 10.36
C ALA A 126 8.60 1.28 11.28
N TRP A 127 9.56 2.10 11.67
CA TRP A 127 10.63 1.74 12.60
C TRP A 127 10.11 1.20 13.95
N ARG A 128 8.90 1.61 14.37
CA ARG A 128 8.24 1.12 15.59
C ARG A 128 7.77 -0.33 15.48
N LEU A 129 7.62 -0.83 14.27
CA LEU A 129 7.13 -2.16 13.94
C LEU A 129 8.17 -2.99 13.16
N ALA A 130 9.43 -2.61 13.22
CA ALA A 130 10.49 -3.18 12.38
C ALA A 130 10.53 -4.73 12.44
N ASP A 131 10.44 -5.31 13.63
CA ASP A 131 10.46 -6.78 13.80
C ASP A 131 9.21 -7.45 13.18
N GLN A 132 8.03 -6.83 13.32
CA GLN A 132 6.80 -7.36 12.74
C GLN A 132 6.82 -7.30 11.20
N ILE A 133 7.35 -6.20 10.66
CA ILE A 133 7.52 -6.01 9.22
C ILE A 133 8.54 -7.00 8.66
N ALA A 134 9.66 -7.20 9.36
CA ALA A 134 10.65 -8.21 8.99
C ALA A 134 10.06 -9.63 9.00
N ALA A 135 9.35 -10.01 10.07
CA ALA A 135 8.70 -11.32 10.19
C ALA A 135 7.69 -11.58 9.06
N SER A 136 6.96 -10.54 8.63
CA SER A 136 6.00 -10.63 7.51
C SER A 136 6.67 -10.60 6.13
N LYS A 137 7.98 -10.36 6.06
CA LYS A 137 8.75 -10.18 4.80
C LYS A 137 8.15 -9.10 3.89
N THR A 138 7.58 -8.07 4.49
CA THR A 138 6.98 -6.95 3.79
C THR A 138 8.05 -5.93 3.42
N PRO A 139 8.30 -5.64 2.14
CA PRO A 139 9.24 -4.60 1.75
C PRO A 139 8.67 -3.20 2.03
N VAL A 140 9.56 -2.25 2.29
CA VAL A 140 9.21 -0.87 2.61
C VAL A 140 9.88 0.08 1.61
N PHE A 141 9.11 0.98 1.05
CA PHE A 141 9.55 2.05 0.18
C PHE A 141 9.44 3.39 0.92
N ILE A 142 10.57 4.04 1.18
CA ILE A 142 10.67 5.26 1.99
C ILE A 142 11.03 6.43 1.09
N ASP A 143 10.36 7.57 1.28
CA ASP A 143 10.85 8.82 0.73
C ASP A 143 12.03 9.31 1.58
N ALA A 144 13.19 9.50 0.94
CA ALA A 144 14.41 9.91 1.63
C ALA A 144 14.31 11.33 2.23
N LEU A 145 13.39 12.15 1.76
CA LEU A 145 13.16 13.51 2.23
C LEU A 145 12.12 13.60 3.35
N ASP A 146 11.34 12.52 3.57
CA ASP A 146 10.24 12.48 4.52
C ASP A 146 10.72 12.02 5.92
N VAL A 147 11.76 12.69 6.42
CA VAL A 147 12.46 12.33 7.67
C VAL A 147 12.02 13.17 8.87
N LEU A 148 11.25 14.23 8.63
CA LEU A 148 10.76 15.14 9.66
C LEU A 148 9.21 15.12 9.67
N PRO A 149 8.60 15.42 10.83
CA PRO A 149 7.15 15.52 10.94
C PRO A 149 6.59 16.67 10.09
N GLY A 150 6.18 16.38 8.84
CA GLY A 150 5.57 17.35 7.94
C GLY A 150 4.04 17.45 8.11
N SER A 151 3.42 16.50 8.80
CA SER A 151 1.97 16.42 8.99
C SER A 151 1.62 15.59 10.22
N PHE A 152 0.34 15.61 10.63
CA PHE A 152 -0.18 14.73 11.68
C PHE A 152 -0.09 13.22 11.34
N GLU A 153 0.13 12.90 10.07
CA GLU A 153 0.34 11.52 9.62
C GLU A 153 1.77 11.01 9.89
N GLN A 154 2.70 11.89 10.22
CA GLN A 154 4.13 11.64 10.29
C GLN A 154 4.75 12.11 11.60
N LEU A 155 3.96 12.22 12.68
CA LEU A 155 4.44 12.73 13.96
C LEU A 155 5.63 11.94 14.53
N GLY A 156 5.72 10.66 14.23
CA GLY A 156 6.83 9.80 14.64
C GLY A 156 7.88 9.59 13.55
N ALA A 157 7.91 10.45 12.51
CA ALA A 157 8.96 10.40 11.50
C ALA A 157 10.35 10.61 12.15
N THR A 158 11.34 9.92 11.62
CA THR A 158 12.75 10.01 12.07
C THR A 158 13.69 9.67 10.92
N ASP A 159 14.83 10.31 10.88
CA ASP A 159 15.91 10.01 9.95
C ASP A 159 16.50 8.60 10.16
N GLU A 160 16.32 8.01 11.35
CA GLU A 160 16.75 6.65 11.63
C GLU A 160 15.79 5.56 11.10
N ASN A 161 14.62 5.90 10.56
CA ASN A 161 13.60 4.93 10.13
C ASN A 161 14.20 3.83 9.23
N ALA A 162 14.87 4.22 8.14
CA ALA A 162 15.49 3.28 7.21
C ALA A 162 16.55 2.39 7.89
N ALA A 163 17.41 2.99 8.72
CA ALA A 163 18.48 2.27 9.41
C ALA A 163 17.94 1.26 10.44
N ARG A 164 16.88 1.61 11.15
CA ARG A 164 16.22 0.71 12.11
C ARG A 164 15.55 -0.46 11.40
N LEU A 165 14.84 -0.20 10.30
CA LEU A 165 14.23 -1.24 9.47
C LEU A 165 15.28 -2.19 8.90
N GLN A 166 16.37 -1.66 8.35
CA GLN A 166 17.44 -2.47 7.78
C GLN A 166 18.11 -3.36 8.84
N ARG A 167 18.36 -2.84 10.04
CA ARG A 167 18.92 -3.63 11.17
C ARG A 167 18.01 -4.78 11.58
N ALA A 168 16.69 -4.62 11.45
CA ALA A 168 15.72 -5.68 11.71
C ALA A 168 15.59 -6.68 10.53
N GLY A 169 16.30 -6.48 9.42
CA GLY A 169 16.25 -7.35 8.25
C GLY A 169 15.13 -7.06 7.26
N VAL A 170 14.51 -5.87 7.35
CA VAL A 170 13.50 -5.43 6.38
C VAL A 170 14.16 -5.02 5.07
N SER A 171 13.58 -5.43 3.94
CA SER A 171 13.98 -4.94 2.62
C SER A 171 13.50 -3.49 2.45
N VAL A 172 14.43 -2.55 2.43
CA VAL A 172 14.15 -1.11 2.28
C VAL A 172 14.60 -0.63 0.90
N SER A 173 13.77 0.16 0.25
CA SER A 173 14.08 0.87 -0.99
C SER A 173 13.70 2.33 -0.84
N PHE A 174 14.45 3.22 -1.52
CA PHE A 174 14.13 4.63 -1.52
C PHE A 174 13.35 4.99 -2.78
N ILE A 175 12.39 5.89 -2.60
CA ILE A 175 11.62 6.52 -3.68
C ILE A 175 11.83 8.03 -3.61
N ASN A 176 11.60 8.70 -4.72
CA ASN A 176 11.45 10.15 -4.74
C ASN A 176 9.96 10.45 -4.70
N GLY A 177 9.58 11.38 -3.83
CA GLY A 177 8.22 11.90 -3.72
C GLY A 177 7.80 12.74 -4.92
#